data_5fff2b359d4bb20e0afc38dd77603745
#
_entry.id   5fff2b359d4bb20e0afc38dd77603745
#
_cell.length_a   1.000
_cell.length_b   1.000
_cell.length_c   1.000
_cell.angle_alpha   90.00
_cell.angle_beta   90.00
_cell.angle_gamma   90.00
#
_symmetry.space_group_name_H-M   'P 1'
#
loop_
_entity.id
_entity.type
_entity.pdbx_description
1 polymer ?
#
loop_
_entity_poly.entity_id
_entity_poly.type
_entity_poly.pdbx_seq_one_letter_code
_entity_poly.pdbx_strand_id
1 'polypeptide(L)'
;SERNHLYLTAHNSETADGTNIEVYEKNGGSGQEFAIEKIEEDKIEPKKTIEEGTYKIVSAANINKSISIDSGSADNGANVHLWDFNNCPEQEFNLVYDGNGYYEIIPVNSGKRLDMCGWGNGTNVAQWARNTDTDSQKWIIYQNSDGYYNIIGKRQWLYLTLHDSN
;
A
#
# COMPACT_ATOMS: atom_id res chain seq x y z
N SER A 1 4.33 -14.39 52.79
CA SER A 1 4.75 -13.00 52.59
C SER A 1 3.86 -12.41 51.52
N GLU A 2 3.02 -11.45 51.92
CA GLU A 2 2.22 -10.67 50.96
C GLU A 2 3.19 -9.93 50.03
N ARG A 3 3.14 -10.20 48.77
CA ARG A 3 3.89 -9.42 47.78
C ARG A 3 3.19 -8.07 47.66
N ASN A 4 3.89 -6.98 47.95
CA ASN A 4 3.39 -5.64 47.69
C ASN A 4 3.04 -5.53 46.23
N HIS A 5 1.77 -5.28 45.92
CA HIS A 5 1.33 -4.99 44.57
C HIS A 5 1.74 -3.56 44.22
N LEU A 6 2.66 -3.42 43.24
CA LEU A 6 3.06 -2.12 42.70
C LEU A 6 2.26 -1.82 41.47
N TYR A 7 1.94 -0.57 41.27
CA TYR A 7 1.13 -0.04 40.18
C TYR A 7 2.02 0.78 39.23
N LEU A 8 1.77 0.66 37.93
CA LEU A 8 2.36 1.56 36.96
C LEU A 8 1.92 2.98 37.25
N THR A 9 2.84 3.93 37.30
CA THR A 9 2.59 5.30 37.80
C THR A 9 3.36 6.29 36.93
N ALA A 10 2.70 7.36 36.46
CA ALA A 10 3.40 8.54 35.96
C ALA A 10 4.05 9.27 37.15
N HIS A 11 5.34 9.55 37.06
CA HIS A 11 6.12 10.16 38.17
C HIS A 11 5.46 11.47 38.60
N ASN A 12 5.19 11.58 39.92
CA ASN A 12 4.47 12.69 40.55
C ASN A 12 3.11 13.06 39.90
N SER A 13 2.48 12.13 39.17
CA SER A 13 1.27 12.42 38.35
C SER A 13 1.47 13.54 37.33
N GLU A 14 2.69 13.78 36.89
CA GLU A 14 3.00 14.77 35.84
C GLU A 14 2.49 14.29 34.47
N THR A 15 2.20 15.26 33.60
CA THR A 15 1.65 14.99 32.25
C THR A 15 2.49 15.60 31.13
N ALA A 16 3.67 16.13 31.47
CA ALA A 16 4.58 16.71 30.49
C ALA A 16 5.27 15.63 29.62
N ASP A 17 5.65 16.00 28.40
CA ASP A 17 6.46 15.13 27.55
C ASP A 17 7.77 14.77 28.27
N GLY A 18 8.13 13.51 28.25
CA GLY A 18 9.32 13.00 28.94
C GLY A 18 9.10 12.61 30.41
N THR A 19 7.88 12.78 30.96
CA THR A 19 7.56 12.28 32.30
C THR A 19 7.83 10.77 32.40
N ASN A 20 8.62 10.38 33.40
CA ASN A 20 8.97 8.98 33.61
C ASN A 20 7.76 8.15 34.05
N ILE A 21 7.72 6.90 33.61
CA ILE A 21 6.76 5.90 34.09
C ILE A 21 7.49 4.94 35.03
N GLU A 22 6.98 4.77 36.21
CA GLU A 22 7.58 3.97 37.26
C GLU A 22 6.56 3.02 37.91
N VAL A 23 6.98 2.17 38.80
CA VAL A 23 6.09 1.33 39.63
C VAL A 23 6.11 1.83 41.05
N TYR A 24 4.93 2.03 41.63
CA TYR A 24 4.76 2.59 42.97
C TYR A 24 3.63 1.90 43.72
N GLU A 25 3.60 2.07 45.04
CA GLU A 25 2.49 1.58 45.86
C GLU A 25 1.18 2.28 45.44
N LYS A 26 0.05 1.61 45.66
CA LYS A 26 -1.26 2.19 45.32
C LYS A 26 -1.49 3.46 46.16
N ASN A 27 -1.66 4.57 45.42
CA ASN A 27 -1.92 5.88 46.04
C ASN A 27 -3.28 6.49 45.68
N GLY A 28 -4.03 5.87 44.73
CA GLY A 28 -5.33 6.33 44.28
C GLY A 28 -5.31 7.61 43.44
N GLY A 29 -4.13 8.07 43.00
CA GLY A 29 -3.97 9.24 42.14
C GLY A 29 -4.15 8.88 40.66
N SER A 30 -4.54 9.88 39.85
CA SER A 30 -4.74 9.76 38.41
C SER A 30 -3.46 9.34 37.64
N GLY A 31 -2.28 9.57 38.21
CA GLY A 31 -1.03 9.06 37.67
C GLY A 31 -0.91 7.54 37.60
N GLN A 32 -1.83 6.80 38.24
CA GLN A 32 -1.93 5.34 38.21
C GLN A 32 -3.08 4.84 37.36
N GLU A 33 -3.75 5.71 36.60
CA GLU A 33 -4.87 5.39 35.73
C GLU A 33 -4.44 5.57 34.29
N PHE A 34 -4.57 4.53 33.46
CA PHE A 34 -4.21 4.53 32.05
C PHE A 34 -5.38 4.01 31.22
N ALA A 35 -5.75 4.74 30.18
CA ALA A 35 -6.61 4.19 29.14
C ALA A 35 -5.79 3.27 28.22
N ILE A 36 -6.36 2.13 27.88
CA ILE A 36 -5.79 1.22 26.88
C ILE A 36 -6.72 1.24 25.67
N GLU A 37 -6.25 1.88 24.62
CA GLU A 37 -6.98 1.96 23.36
C GLU A 37 -6.34 1.05 22.33
N LYS A 38 -7.17 0.26 21.66
CA LYS A 38 -6.69 -0.54 20.54
C LYS A 38 -6.39 0.37 19.36
N ILE A 39 -5.15 0.36 18.91
CA ILE A 39 -4.81 0.95 17.60
C ILE A 39 -5.40 0.02 16.55
N GLU A 40 -6.48 0.46 15.91
CA GLU A 40 -6.99 -0.21 14.74
C GLU A 40 -6.12 0.21 13.55
N GLU A 41 -5.31 -0.71 13.07
CA GLU A 41 -4.68 -0.54 11.77
C GLU A 41 -5.81 -0.53 10.72
N ASP A 42 -5.78 0.42 9.80
CA ASP A 42 -6.68 0.45 8.65
C ASP A 42 -6.48 -0.84 7.84
N LYS A 43 -7.26 -1.87 8.20
CA LYS A 43 -7.18 -3.15 7.53
C LYS A 43 -7.80 -3.03 6.15
N ILE A 44 -6.95 -2.97 5.15
CA ILE A 44 -7.41 -2.93 3.75
C ILE A 44 -8.01 -4.30 3.42
N GLU A 45 -9.32 -4.32 3.26
CA GLU A 45 -10.03 -5.52 2.83
C GLU A 45 -10.14 -5.52 1.29
N PRO A 46 -9.65 -6.59 0.63
CA PRO A 46 -9.78 -6.71 -0.82
C PRO A 46 -11.25 -6.70 -1.25
N LYS A 47 -11.63 -5.74 -2.08
CA LYS A 47 -12.98 -5.60 -2.63
C LYS A 47 -12.96 -4.88 -3.96
N LYS A 48 -14.09 -4.94 -4.71
CA LYS A 48 -14.26 -4.12 -5.90
C LYS A 48 -14.43 -2.64 -5.49
N THR A 49 -13.54 -1.80 -5.97
CA THR A 49 -13.51 -0.36 -5.63
C THR A 49 -13.60 0.54 -6.85
N ILE A 50 -13.28 0.01 -8.03
CA ILE A 50 -13.35 0.72 -9.31
C ILE A 50 -14.01 -0.20 -10.35
N GLU A 51 -14.76 0.39 -11.28
CA GLU A 51 -15.37 -0.39 -12.35
C GLU A 51 -14.30 -0.90 -13.33
N GLU A 52 -14.60 -2.02 -14.00
CA GLU A 52 -13.76 -2.52 -15.07
C GLU A 52 -13.77 -1.53 -16.24
N GLY A 53 -12.66 -1.37 -16.91
CA GLY A 53 -12.53 -0.43 -18.02
C GLY A 53 -11.09 -0.11 -18.34
N THR A 54 -10.90 0.78 -19.31
CA THR A 54 -9.61 1.29 -19.73
C THR A 54 -9.30 2.59 -19.01
N TYR A 55 -8.14 2.67 -18.38
CA TYR A 55 -7.70 3.78 -17.55
C TYR A 55 -6.26 4.18 -17.88
N LYS A 56 -5.94 5.46 -17.65
CA LYS A 56 -4.58 5.90 -17.42
C LYS A 56 -4.35 5.96 -15.91
N ILE A 57 -3.17 5.57 -15.46
CA ILE A 57 -2.78 5.62 -14.05
C ILE A 57 -1.79 6.76 -13.87
N VAL A 58 -2.27 7.87 -13.30
CA VAL A 58 -1.56 9.15 -13.23
C VAL A 58 -0.89 9.28 -11.86
N SER A 59 0.31 9.82 -11.84
CA SER A 59 1.02 10.09 -10.59
C SER A 59 0.40 11.27 -9.84
N ALA A 60 0.09 11.10 -8.54
CA ALA A 60 -0.31 12.19 -7.68
C ALA A 60 0.82 13.23 -7.46
N ALA A 61 2.08 12.80 -7.54
CA ALA A 61 3.24 13.68 -7.44
C ALA A 61 3.41 14.61 -8.68
N ASN A 62 2.92 14.17 -9.85
CA ASN A 62 2.92 14.98 -11.08
C ASN A 62 1.81 14.50 -12.01
N ILE A 63 0.73 15.26 -12.07
CA ILE A 63 -0.49 14.93 -12.84
C ILE A 63 -0.30 14.90 -14.37
N ASN A 64 0.81 15.41 -14.89
CA ASN A 64 1.15 15.33 -16.31
C ASN A 64 1.85 14.02 -16.69
N LYS A 65 2.16 13.18 -15.69
CA LYS A 65 2.85 11.90 -15.88
C LYS A 65 1.94 10.72 -15.51
N SER A 66 2.02 9.68 -16.31
CA SER A 66 1.35 8.39 -16.08
C SER A 66 2.35 7.26 -16.11
N ILE A 67 1.97 6.12 -15.52
CA ILE A 67 2.75 4.90 -15.76
C ILE A 67 2.69 4.53 -17.23
N SER A 68 3.74 3.94 -17.72
CA SER A 68 3.95 3.57 -19.13
C SER A 68 4.76 2.28 -19.20
N ILE A 69 4.51 1.47 -20.24
CA ILE A 69 5.41 0.37 -20.58
C ILE A 69 6.57 0.94 -21.41
N ASP A 70 7.78 0.65 -20.97
CA ASP A 70 8.98 1.18 -21.60
C ASP A 70 9.00 0.89 -23.11
N SER A 71 9.19 1.97 -23.88
CA SER A 71 9.29 1.95 -25.36
C SER A 71 8.09 1.29 -26.07
N GLY A 72 6.93 1.16 -25.41
CA GLY A 72 5.76 0.47 -25.95
C GLY A 72 6.01 -1.02 -26.24
N SER A 73 7.03 -1.61 -25.62
CA SER A 73 7.40 -3.01 -25.86
C SER A 73 6.24 -3.95 -25.53
N ALA A 74 6.10 -5.00 -26.34
CA ALA A 74 5.18 -6.11 -26.08
C ALA A 74 5.89 -7.33 -25.44
N ASP A 75 7.16 -7.25 -25.10
CA ASP A 75 7.93 -8.37 -24.56
C ASP A 75 7.65 -8.60 -23.07
N ASN A 76 7.90 -9.85 -22.62
CA ASN A 76 7.94 -10.15 -21.21
C ASN A 76 9.13 -9.45 -20.55
N GLY A 77 8.91 -8.90 -19.35
CA GLY A 77 9.95 -8.19 -18.61
C GLY A 77 10.12 -6.72 -19.01
N ALA A 78 9.33 -6.21 -19.99
CA ALA A 78 9.36 -4.78 -20.30
C ALA A 78 8.98 -3.96 -19.07
N ASN A 79 9.82 -2.96 -18.76
CA ASN A 79 9.73 -2.16 -17.54
C ASN A 79 8.47 -1.30 -17.48
N VAL A 80 7.98 -1.06 -16.28
CA VAL A 80 6.95 -0.06 -16.00
C VAL A 80 7.63 1.16 -15.38
N HIS A 81 7.42 2.32 -15.98
CA HIS A 81 8.05 3.56 -15.54
C HIS A 81 7.07 4.74 -15.59
N LEU A 82 7.48 5.89 -15.12
CA LEU A 82 6.72 7.11 -15.22
C LEU A 82 7.15 7.91 -16.46
N TRP A 83 6.17 8.32 -17.29
CA TRP A 83 6.43 9.09 -18.51
C TRP A 83 5.40 10.20 -18.71
N ASP A 84 5.73 11.22 -19.52
CA ASP A 84 4.75 12.25 -19.91
C ASP A 84 3.59 11.60 -20.66
N PHE A 85 2.37 11.97 -20.28
CA PHE A 85 1.18 11.40 -20.89
C PHE A 85 1.01 11.93 -22.32
N ASN A 86 1.04 11.05 -23.31
CA ASN A 86 0.97 11.35 -24.73
C ASN A 86 -0.10 10.57 -25.50
N ASN A 87 -1.07 9.96 -24.81
CA ASN A 87 -2.17 9.16 -25.35
C ASN A 87 -1.73 7.93 -26.18
N CYS A 88 -0.60 7.32 -25.82
CA CYS A 88 -0.16 6.08 -26.47
C CYS A 88 -0.75 4.84 -25.75
N PRO A 89 -0.99 3.72 -26.47
CA PRO A 89 -1.58 2.50 -25.91
C PRO A 89 -0.78 1.87 -24.75
N GLU A 90 0.53 2.10 -24.68
CA GLU A 90 1.41 1.67 -23.58
C GLU A 90 1.18 2.44 -22.27
N GLN A 91 0.36 3.50 -22.30
CA GLN A 91 -0.05 4.30 -21.14
C GLN A 91 -1.52 4.06 -20.76
N GLU A 92 -2.19 3.17 -21.46
CA GLU A 92 -3.55 2.77 -21.22
C GLU A 92 -3.60 1.36 -20.64
N PHE A 93 -4.40 1.17 -19.59
CA PHE A 93 -4.48 -0.10 -18.88
C PHE A 93 -5.92 -0.51 -18.68
N ASN A 94 -6.24 -1.74 -19.07
CA ASN A 94 -7.51 -2.35 -18.71
C ASN A 94 -7.41 -2.87 -17.28
N LEU A 95 -8.36 -2.46 -16.44
CA LEU A 95 -8.56 -3.01 -15.10
C LEU A 95 -9.62 -4.09 -15.17
N VAL A 96 -9.27 -5.32 -14.80
CA VAL A 96 -10.17 -6.47 -14.79
C VAL A 96 -10.26 -7.03 -13.38
N TYR A 97 -11.47 -7.04 -12.82
CA TYR A 97 -11.72 -7.55 -11.48
C TYR A 97 -11.84 -9.07 -11.46
N ASP A 98 -11.18 -9.75 -10.54
CA ASP A 98 -11.13 -11.21 -10.49
C ASP A 98 -12.30 -11.87 -9.70
N GLY A 99 -13.21 -11.06 -9.15
CA GLY A 99 -14.33 -11.54 -8.34
C GLY A 99 -13.99 -11.77 -6.86
N ASN A 100 -12.70 -11.70 -6.46
CA ASN A 100 -12.23 -12.02 -5.11
C ASN A 100 -11.53 -10.85 -4.41
N GLY A 101 -11.74 -9.62 -4.88
CA GLY A 101 -11.15 -8.43 -4.28
C GLY A 101 -9.90 -7.91 -4.98
N TYR A 102 -9.44 -8.58 -6.03
CA TYR A 102 -8.21 -8.21 -6.74
C TYR A 102 -8.48 -7.83 -8.20
N TYR A 103 -7.55 -7.07 -8.74
CA TYR A 103 -7.54 -6.66 -10.14
C TYR A 103 -6.33 -7.23 -10.87
N GLU A 104 -6.49 -7.54 -12.14
CA GLU A 104 -5.41 -7.62 -13.11
C GLU A 104 -5.28 -6.26 -13.78
N ILE A 105 -4.07 -5.72 -13.90
CA ILE A 105 -3.76 -4.47 -14.60
C ILE A 105 -3.09 -4.83 -15.90
N ILE A 106 -3.73 -4.52 -17.01
CA ILE A 106 -3.41 -5.06 -18.33
C ILE A 106 -3.07 -3.92 -19.30
N PRO A 107 -1.79 -3.72 -19.68
CA PRO A 107 -1.43 -2.76 -20.71
C PRO A 107 -2.16 -3.03 -22.02
N VAL A 108 -2.78 -2.01 -22.62
CA VAL A 108 -3.57 -2.14 -23.86
C VAL A 108 -2.68 -2.56 -25.04
N ASN A 109 -1.46 -2.03 -25.11
CA ASN A 109 -0.53 -2.32 -26.21
C ASN A 109 -0.11 -3.80 -26.30
N SER A 110 -0.05 -4.51 -25.16
CA SER A 110 0.52 -5.87 -25.11
C SER A 110 -0.46 -6.95 -24.69
N GLY A 111 -1.52 -6.58 -23.94
CA GLY A 111 -2.45 -7.53 -23.33
C GLY A 111 -1.84 -8.39 -22.22
N LYS A 112 -0.60 -8.08 -21.79
CA LYS A 112 0.08 -8.75 -20.66
C LYS A 112 -0.47 -8.29 -19.32
N ARG A 113 0.22 -8.59 -18.22
CA ARG A 113 -0.16 -8.16 -16.85
C ARG A 113 0.99 -7.45 -16.19
N LEU A 114 0.69 -6.41 -15.44
CA LEU A 114 1.66 -5.87 -14.51
C LEU A 114 2.00 -6.94 -13.47
N ASP A 115 3.28 -7.14 -13.24
CA ASP A 115 3.83 -8.22 -12.41
C ASP A 115 4.90 -7.66 -11.45
N MET A 116 4.83 -8.07 -10.18
CA MET A 116 5.90 -7.84 -9.22
C MET A 116 7.04 -8.83 -9.48
N CYS A 117 8.16 -8.34 -10.04
CA CYS A 117 9.25 -9.17 -10.55
C CYS A 117 10.10 -9.88 -9.49
N GLY A 118 9.88 -9.63 -8.20
CA GLY A 118 10.70 -10.16 -7.12
C GLY A 118 10.00 -10.15 -5.76
N TRP A 119 10.80 -10.11 -4.70
CA TRP A 119 10.36 -10.11 -3.30
C TRP A 119 10.99 -8.95 -2.53
N GLY A 120 10.24 -8.37 -1.58
CA GLY A 120 10.68 -7.29 -0.68
C GLY A 120 10.54 -5.89 -1.25
N ASN A 121 10.86 -4.91 -0.40
CA ASN A 121 10.82 -3.50 -0.76
C ASN A 121 11.78 -3.20 -1.91
N GLY A 122 11.36 -2.31 -2.82
CA GLY A 122 12.13 -1.95 -4.00
C GLY A 122 12.05 -2.96 -5.14
N THR A 123 11.23 -4.01 -5.01
CA THR A 123 10.96 -4.91 -6.12
C THR A 123 10.41 -4.16 -7.31
N ASN A 124 11.02 -4.36 -8.47
CA ASN A 124 10.58 -3.76 -9.72
C ASN A 124 9.23 -4.32 -10.19
N VAL A 125 8.49 -3.51 -10.93
CA VAL A 125 7.27 -3.91 -11.64
C VAL A 125 7.55 -3.87 -13.14
N ALA A 126 7.19 -4.97 -13.83
CA ALA A 126 7.27 -5.09 -15.27
C ALA A 126 6.01 -5.75 -15.82
N GLN A 127 5.88 -5.88 -17.12
CA GLN A 127 4.79 -6.67 -17.69
C GLN A 127 5.22 -8.10 -18.00
N TRP A 128 4.31 -9.07 -17.79
CA TRP A 128 4.54 -10.48 -18.10
C TRP A 128 3.30 -11.13 -18.71
N ALA A 129 3.51 -12.20 -19.45
CA ALA A 129 2.42 -13.05 -19.91
C ALA A 129 1.53 -13.47 -18.71
N ARG A 130 0.23 -13.56 -18.96
CA ARG A 130 -0.73 -13.96 -17.90
C ARG A 130 -0.34 -15.28 -17.27
N ASN A 131 -0.29 -15.31 -15.95
CA ASN A 131 -0.14 -16.52 -15.15
C ASN A 131 -1.22 -16.54 -14.07
N THR A 132 -2.16 -17.49 -14.14
CA THR A 132 -3.29 -17.62 -13.21
C THR A 132 -2.89 -18.15 -11.84
N ASP A 133 -1.73 -18.79 -11.75
CA ASP A 133 -1.25 -19.51 -10.55
C ASP A 133 -0.33 -18.64 -9.69
N THR A 134 -0.24 -17.32 -10.00
CA THR A 134 0.61 -16.39 -9.24
C THR A 134 -0.18 -15.26 -8.62
N ASP A 135 0.24 -14.85 -7.43
CA ASP A 135 -0.24 -13.64 -6.77
C ASP A 135 0.54 -12.38 -7.20
N SER A 136 1.63 -12.51 -7.97
CA SER A 136 2.43 -11.38 -8.43
C SER A 136 1.73 -10.47 -9.44
N GLN A 137 0.68 -10.96 -10.09
CA GLN A 137 -0.12 -10.22 -11.07
C GLN A 137 -1.48 -9.76 -10.52
N LYS A 138 -1.68 -9.85 -9.21
CA LYS A 138 -2.91 -9.49 -8.53
C LYS A 138 -2.71 -8.24 -7.68
N TRP A 139 -3.63 -7.30 -7.80
CA TRP A 139 -3.54 -5.97 -7.20
C TRP A 139 -4.82 -5.60 -6.47
N ILE A 140 -4.69 -5.02 -5.29
CA ILE A 140 -5.77 -4.33 -4.60
C ILE A 140 -5.70 -2.86 -5.05
N ILE A 141 -6.83 -2.27 -5.35
CA ILE A 141 -6.96 -0.84 -5.65
C ILE A 141 -7.95 -0.27 -4.66
N TYR A 142 -7.57 0.72 -3.87
CA TYR A 142 -8.49 1.37 -2.96
C TYR A 142 -8.28 2.89 -2.93
N GLN A 143 -9.36 3.63 -2.71
CA GLN A 143 -9.31 5.08 -2.61
C GLN A 143 -8.98 5.48 -1.17
N ASN A 144 -7.96 6.32 -0.99
CA ASN A 144 -7.61 6.88 0.31
C ASN A 144 -8.48 8.09 0.67
N SER A 145 -8.29 8.66 1.87
CA SER A 145 -9.04 9.82 2.37
C SER A 145 -8.90 11.08 1.50
N ASP A 146 -7.81 11.20 0.75
CA ASP A 146 -7.50 12.37 -0.08
C ASP A 146 -8.09 12.25 -1.50
N GLY A 147 -8.79 11.14 -1.78
CA GLY A 147 -9.43 10.88 -3.06
C GLY A 147 -8.53 10.25 -4.11
N TYR A 148 -7.24 10.00 -3.80
CA TYR A 148 -6.33 9.27 -4.65
C TYR A 148 -6.46 7.76 -4.44
N TYR A 149 -5.90 6.97 -5.36
CA TYR A 149 -5.90 5.53 -5.28
C TYR A 149 -4.53 4.99 -4.89
N ASN A 150 -4.51 4.06 -3.98
CA ASN A 150 -3.37 3.21 -3.68
C ASN A 150 -3.52 1.88 -4.41
N ILE A 151 -2.44 1.41 -5.00
CA ILE A 151 -2.36 0.11 -5.69
C ILE A 151 -1.39 -0.77 -4.90
N ILE A 152 -1.86 -1.92 -4.44
CA ILE A 152 -1.12 -2.80 -3.54
C ILE A 152 -1.03 -4.19 -4.17
N GLY A 153 0.18 -4.71 -4.24
CA GLY A 153 0.41 -6.05 -4.76
C GLY A 153 -0.01 -7.14 -3.78
N LYS A 154 -0.82 -8.10 -4.22
CA LYS A 154 -1.34 -9.19 -3.40
C LYS A 154 -0.23 -10.02 -2.75
N ARG A 155 0.83 -10.33 -3.50
CA ARG A 155 1.86 -11.28 -3.06
C ARG A 155 2.58 -10.88 -1.78
N GLN A 156 2.74 -9.57 -1.51
CA GLN A 156 3.52 -9.08 -0.36
C GLN A 156 2.88 -7.90 0.36
N TRP A 157 1.70 -7.46 -0.07
CA TRP A 157 1.03 -6.28 0.49
C TRP A 157 1.88 -4.99 0.38
N LEU A 158 2.73 -4.91 -0.65
CA LEU A 158 3.55 -3.74 -0.93
C LEU A 158 2.83 -2.78 -1.87
N TYR A 159 2.97 -1.50 -1.59
CA TYR A 159 2.40 -0.43 -2.40
C TYR A 159 3.20 -0.24 -3.69
N LEU A 160 2.48 -0.03 -4.81
CA LEU A 160 3.09 0.50 -6.02
C LEU A 160 3.54 1.94 -5.75
N THR A 161 4.83 2.19 -5.85
CA THR A 161 5.43 3.50 -5.55
C THR A 161 6.38 3.93 -6.64
N LEU A 162 6.60 5.26 -6.73
CA LEU A 162 7.73 5.78 -7.47
C LEU A 162 9.01 5.52 -6.65
N HIS A 163 10.03 5.00 -7.32
CA HIS A 163 11.34 4.87 -6.69
C HIS A 163 12.10 6.18 -6.88
N ASP A 164 12.53 6.80 -5.78
CA ASP A 164 13.40 7.96 -5.82
C ASP A 164 14.76 7.52 -6.37
N SER A 165 15.04 7.86 -7.60
CA SER A 165 16.39 7.79 -8.14
C SER A 165 17.17 8.99 -7.61
N ASN A 166 17.89 8.82 -6.51
CA ASN A 166 18.92 9.74 -6.05
C ASN A 166 20.10 9.75 -7.01
#